data_616c7581f7d57d56a254a5e50dee4fcb
#
_entry.id   616c7581f7d57d56a254a5e50dee4fcb
#
_cell.length_a   1.000
_cell.length_b   1.000
_cell.length_c   1.000
_cell.angle_alpha   90.00
_cell.angle_beta   90.00
_cell.angle_gamma   90.00
#
_symmetry.space_group_name_H-M   'P 1'
#
loop_
_entity.id
_entity.type
_entity.pdbx_description
1 polymer ?
#
loop_
_entity_poly.entity_id
_entity_poly.type
_entity_poly.pdbx_seq_one_letter_code
_entity_poly.pdbx_strand_id
1 'polypeptide(L)'
;MKKRTAAVAAMLACTMMFSGCSDSILTSSGTDSTTSTENIWTANDDDVVAWTTVDSLSAEDKEYYKVKFKDFYSEYAFTIANYGLDETNSAYAAYAQYYRKNIIDMLTNEKLIMKKASELGLDQLSEEEMKTVEETYLKNLNDWYASYEKKAKEALGLSTDETSGAEDSANDEKILEKEKELFNEYISGFGLSEETFLKWQTNTTIQKKVNDYLVKDITVSDSEVEDYVTKLTKEAKETYKKSVSQYASDSEYQKVWIPDDARRIKYIVVSIPSSDYAEINAARNESGADDAEIDKMRDEKLAEIKSKAETALEKATAEGADFDAVIKEYSSAYSEDTAGQTTLVLNNKGGLSEALYNGVFDLKNPGDVSGLIPTDGGYYIVKYESKATVTDEDIKEYKATVKEQLLSSRQNDTTNSAIEEWRKAVGYEYDYDKLNITKEEDTSSDSSQSSDSQADSKTESGTASDTTTSE
;
A
#
# COMPACT_ATOMS: atom_id res chain seq x y z
N MET A 1 11.08 3.09 -18.78
CA MET A 1 10.81 3.73 -17.48
C MET A 1 9.38 4.28 -17.50
N LYS A 2 8.42 3.56 -16.92
CA LYS A 2 7.03 4.00 -16.82
C LYS A 2 6.91 4.83 -15.54
N LYS A 3 6.68 6.13 -15.68
CA LYS A 3 6.38 7.02 -14.56
C LYS A 3 5.09 6.56 -13.88
N ARG A 4 5.21 5.99 -12.71
CA ARG A 4 4.07 5.79 -11.81
C ARG A 4 3.88 7.09 -11.05
N THR A 5 2.96 7.91 -11.50
CA THR A 5 2.41 9.03 -10.73
C THR A 5 1.66 8.45 -9.54
N ALA A 6 2.17 8.69 -8.34
CA ALA A 6 1.44 8.45 -7.11
C ALA A 6 0.32 9.51 -7.04
N ALA A 7 -0.89 9.12 -7.41
CA ALA A 7 -2.06 9.99 -7.33
C ALA A 7 -2.72 9.83 -5.96
N VAL A 8 -2.81 10.92 -5.29
CA VAL A 8 -3.77 11.38 -4.25
C VAL A 8 -4.72 10.29 -3.70
N ALA A 9 -4.38 9.76 -2.53
CA ALA A 9 -5.05 8.58 -1.97
C ALA A 9 -6.29 8.88 -1.09
N ALA A 10 -6.72 10.12 -0.90
CA ALA A 10 -7.74 10.45 0.10
C ALA A 10 -9.15 10.73 -0.46
N MET A 11 -9.33 10.89 -1.78
CA MET A 11 -10.66 11.04 -2.41
C MET A 11 -11.07 9.87 -3.28
N LEU A 12 -10.35 8.77 -3.23
CA LEU A 12 -10.43 7.68 -4.22
C LEU A 12 -11.27 6.47 -3.79
N ALA A 13 -12.24 6.63 -2.87
CA ALA A 13 -13.16 5.52 -2.62
C ALA A 13 -13.97 5.16 -3.87
N CYS A 14 -14.35 6.15 -4.71
CA CYS A 14 -15.08 5.88 -5.95
C CYS A 14 -14.21 5.38 -7.11
N THR A 15 -12.91 5.75 -7.17
CA THR A 15 -12.03 5.30 -8.27
C THR A 15 -11.40 3.94 -8.02
N MET A 16 -11.38 3.42 -6.79
CA MET A 16 -10.91 2.04 -6.52
C MET A 16 -11.88 0.96 -7.05
N MET A 17 -13.13 1.31 -7.36
CA MET A 17 -14.07 0.34 -7.93
C MET A 17 -13.73 -0.06 -9.37
N PHE A 18 -12.91 0.72 -10.08
CA PHE A 18 -12.63 0.49 -11.50
C PHE A 18 -11.20 0.06 -11.83
N SER A 19 -10.26 0.09 -10.89
CA SER A 19 -8.87 -0.22 -11.18
C SER A 19 -8.30 -1.35 -10.35
N GLY A 20 -8.74 -2.55 -10.57
CA GLY A 20 -7.98 -3.69 -10.12
C GLY A 20 -8.75 -4.83 -9.52
N CYS A 21 -9.29 -5.66 -10.35
CA CYS A 21 -9.47 -7.08 -10.05
C CYS A 21 -9.46 -7.86 -11.36
N SER A 22 -8.28 -8.13 -11.86
CA SER A 22 -8.09 -9.31 -12.70
C SER A 22 -7.89 -10.50 -11.74
N ASP A 23 -8.64 -11.55 -11.95
CA ASP A 23 -8.42 -12.95 -11.60
C ASP A 23 -8.94 -13.56 -10.31
N SER A 24 -9.69 -12.92 -9.41
CA SER A 24 -10.12 -13.65 -8.20
C SER A 24 -11.62 -13.62 -7.86
N ILE A 25 -12.46 -12.81 -8.50
CA ILE A 25 -13.81 -12.55 -7.99
C ILE A 25 -14.90 -13.44 -8.63
N LEU A 26 -14.63 -14.11 -9.73
CA LEU A 26 -15.66 -14.85 -10.47
C LEU A 26 -15.67 -16.37 -10.24
N THR A 27 -14.92 -16.91 -9.29
CA THR A 27 -14.90 -18.38 -9.02
C THR A 27 -15.75 -18.83 -7.84
N SER A 28 -16.59 -17.97 -7.28
CA SER A 28 -17.63 -18.44 -6.35
C SER A 28 -18.77 -19.03 -7.16
N SER A 29 -18.69 -20.35 -7.40
CA SER A 29 -19.80 -21.16 -7.91
C SER A 29 -21.02 -20.95 -7.04
N GLY A 30 -22.10 -20.45 -7.67
CA GLY A 30 -23.41 -20.42 -7.06
C GLY A 30 -23.84 -21.82 -6.62
N THR A 31 -23.68 -22.11 -5.35
CA THR A 31 -24.49 -23.08 -4.67
C THR A 31 -25.79 -22.38 -4.29
N ASP A 32 -26.85 -22.84 -4.91
CA ASP A 32 -28.23 -22.56 -4.54
C ASP A 32 -28.41 -22.93 -3.04
N SER A 33 -28.12 -21.97 -2.18
CA SER A 33 -28.34 -22.08 -0.75
C SER A 33 -29.50 -21.15 -0.40
N THR A 34 -30.70 -21.66 -0.52
CA THR A 34 -31.89 -21.12 0.14
C THR A 34 -31.76 -21.31 1.64
N THR A 35 -30.80 -20.65 2.25
CA THR A 35 -30.83 -20.30 3.66
C THR A 35 -31.55 -18.97 3.75
N SER A 36 -32.69 -18.94 4.42
CA SER A 36 -33.38 -17.73 4.82
C SER A 36 -32.40 -16.91 5.69
N THR A 37 -31.66 -16.00 5.07
CA THR A 37 -30.88 -14.99 5.77
C THR A 37 -31.91 -14.12 6.50
N GLU A 38 -31.87 -14.10 7.83
CA GLU A 38 -32.60 -13.10 8.59
C GLU A 38 -32.18 -11.74 8.03
N ASN A 39 -33.14 -10.98 7.52
CA ASN A 39 -32.87 -9.64 7.00
C ASN A 39 -32.42 -8.78 8.17
N ILE A 40 -31.14 -8.48 8.22
CA ILE A 40 -30.54 -7.65 9.28
C ILE A 40 -30.92 -6.17 9.15
N TRP A 41 -31.58 -5.79 8.07
CA TRP A 41 -31.98 -4.42 7.77
C TRP A 41 -33.42 -4.16 8.21
N THR A 42 -33.62 -3.08 8.97
CA THR A 42 -34.91 -2.62 9.50
C THR A 42 -35.48 -1.45 8.70
N ALA A 43 -34.66 -0.84 7.85
CA ALA A 43 -35.04 0.32 7.04
C ALA A 43 -35.78 -0.07 5.76
N ASN A 44 -36.64 0.85 5.29
CA ASN A 44 -37.27 0.79 3.97
C ASN A 44 -36.55 1.74 3.01
N ASP A 45 -36.71 1.53 1.71
CA ASP A 45 -36.04 2.27 0.64
C ASP A 45 -36.12 3.80 0.79
N ASP A 46 -37.28 4.32 1.17
CA ASP A 46 -37.54 5.75 1.30
C ASP A 46 -37.19 6.34 2.67
N ASP A 47 -36.71 5.53 3.61
CA ASP A 47 -36.27 6.02 4.91
C ASP A 47 -35.06 6.94 4.74
N VAL A 48 -35.08 8.07 5.45
CA VAL A 48 -33.93 8.97 5.52
C VAL A 48 -32.95 8.46 6.56
N VAL A 49 -31.71 8.23 6.15
CA VAL A 49 -30.65 7.68 7.00
C VAL A 49 -29.54 8.68 7.34
N ALA A 50 -29.47 9.81 6.59
CA ALA A 50 -28.65 10.94 6.98
C ALA A 50 -29.40 12.23 6.63
N TRP A 51 -29.32 13.25 7.48
CA TRP A 51 -29.99 14.55 7.31
C TRP A 51 -29.26 15.65 8.07
N THR A 52 -29.73 16.88 7.93
CA THR A 52 -29.26 18.03 8.71
C THR A 52 -30.34 18.56 9.63
N THR A 53 -29.94 18.97 10.83
CA THR A 53 -30.81 19.66 11.80
C THR A 53 -30.49 21.14 11.95
N VAL A 54 -29.54 21.67 11.17
CA VAL A 54 -29.10 23.07 11.27
C VAL A 54 -30.22 24.02 10.83
N ASP A 55 -30.69 24.86 11.75
CA ASP A 55 -31.86 25.75 11.54
C ASP A 55 -31.61 26.85 10.50
N SER A 56 -30.36 27.29 10.33
CA SER A 56 -29.98 28.35 9.40
C SER A 56 -30.04 27.92 7.91
N LEU A 57 -30.11 26.61 7.63
CA LEU A 57 -30.23 26.12 6.26
C LEU A 57 -31.66 26.27 5.73
N SER A 58 -31.79 26.57 4.44
CA SER A 58 -33.08 26.62 3.75
C SER A 58 -33.79 25.26 3.75
N ALA A 59 -35.11 25.23 3.55
CA ALA A 59 -35.85 23.98 3.41
C ALA A 59 -35.36 23.17 2.20
N GLU A 60 -34.96 23.82 1.11
CA GLU A 60 -34.40 23.21 -0.09
C GLU A 60 -33.04 22.56 0.22
N ASP A 61 -32.14 23.24 0.94
CA ASP A 61 -30.85 22.68 1.34
C ASP A 61 -31.03 21.51 2.30
N LYS A 62 -31.96 21.62 3.26
CA LYS A 62 -32.28 20.49 4.17
C LYS A 62 -32.78 19.24 3.40
N GLU A 63 -33.57 19.44 2.34
CA GLU A 63 -34.01 18.33 1.50
C GLU A 63 -32.86 17.78 0.64
N TYR A 64 -32.02 18.65 0.07
CA TYR A 64 -30.86 18.28 -0.72
C TYR A 64 -29.87 17.38 0.05
N TYR A 65 -29.63 17.70 1.33
CA TYR A 65 -28.66 16.96 2.14
C TYR A 65 -29.20 15.62 2.68
N LYS A 66 -30.46 15.28 2.47
CA LYS A 66 -30.94 13.95 2.87
C LYS A 66 -30.33 12.84 2.04
N VAL A 67 -29.96 11.75 2.72
CA VAL A 67 -29.61 10.47 2.07
C VAL A 67 -30.70 9.47 2.41
N LYS A 68 -31.23 8.80 1.40
CA LYS A 68 -32.23 7.73 1.58
C LYS A 68 -31.53 6.38 1.74
N PHE A 69 -32.21 5.47 2.44
CA PHE A 69 -31.67 4.13 2.68
C PHE A 69 -31.39 3.40 1.36
N LYS A 70 -32.26 3.49 0.37
CA LYS A 70 -32.04 2.85 -0.95
C LYS A 70 -30.72 3.26 -1.60
N ASP A 71 -30.38 4.57 -1.55
CA ASP A 71 -29.15 5.09 -2.14
C ASP A 71 -27.93 4.53 -1.43
N PHE A 72 -27.98 4.49 -0.09
CA PHE A 72 -26.95 3.88 0.73
C PHE A 72 -26.84 2.37 0.51
N TYR A 73 -27.97 1.66 0.51
CA TYR A 73 -27.98 0.20 0.43
C TYR A 73 -27.50 -0.30 -0.95
N SER A 74 -27.88 0.38 -2.03
CA SER A 74 -27.42 0.04 -3.39
C SER A 74 -25.89 0.08 -3.48
N GLU A 75 -25.26 1.14 -2.99
CA GLU A 75 -23.80 1.30 -2.96
C GLU A 75 -23.15 0.27 -2.04
N TYR A 76 -23.72 0.07 -0.85
CA TYR A 76 -23.20 -0.87 0.13
C TYR A 76 -23.27 -2.31 -0.39
N ALA A 77 -24.43 -2.75 -0.85
CA ALA A 77 -24.64 -4.13 -1.30
C ALA A 77 -23.75 -4.45 -2.54
N PHE A 78 -23.65 -3.51 -3.47
CA PHE A 78 -22.74 -3.64 -4.62
C PHE A 78 -21.28 -3.74 -4.19
N THR A 79 -20.84 -2.90 -3.24
CA THR A 79 -19.49 -2.92 -2.71
C THR A 79 -19.16 -4.25 -2.04
N ILE A 80 -20.01 -4.71 -1.13
CA ILE A 80 -19.83 -5.98 -0.41
C ILE A 80 -19.75 -7.16 -1.38
N ALA A 81 -20.65 -7.19 -2.38
CA ALA A 81 -20.67 -8.25 -3.39
C ALA A 81 -19.37 -8.28 -4.21
N ASN A 82 -18.84 -7.11 -4.62
CA ASN A 82 -17.61 -7.03 -5.39
C ASN A 82 -16.35 -7.46 -4.58
N TYR A 83 -16.36 -7.26 -3.26
CA TYR A 83 -15.28 -7.78 -2.40
C TYR A 83 -15.49 -9.23 -1.96
N GLY A 84 -16.58 -9.89 -2.41
CA GLY A 84 -16.90 -11.26 -2.01
C GLY A 84 -17.11 -11.42 -0.50
N LEU A 85 -17.58 -10.38 0.18
CA LEU A 85 -17.81 -10.39 1.62
C LEU A 85 -19.22 -10.88 1.92
N ASP A 86 -19.32 -11.87 2.80
CA ASP A 86 -20.58 -12.36 3.35
C ASP A 86 -20.81 -11.71 4.72
N GLU A 87 -21.71 -10.73 4.79
CA GLU A 87 -22.01 -9.99 6.03
C GLU A 87 -22.67 -10.86 7.10
N THR A 88 -23.20 -12.04 6.76
CA THR A 88 -23.74 -13.00 7.74
C THR A 88 -22.63 -13.79 8.44
N ASN A 89 -21.42 -13.79 7.89
CA ASN A 89 -20.26 -14.43 8.48
C ASN A 89 -19.61 -13.50 9.50
N SER A 90 -19.57 -13.93 10.77
CA SER A 90 -18.98 -13.17 11.87
C SER A 90 -17.52 -12.76 11.66
N ALA A 91 -16.77 -13.50 10.82
CA ALA A 91 -15.40 -13.14 10.45
C ALA A 91 -15.31 -11.83 9.66
N TYR A 92 -16.39 -11.45 8.96
CA TYR A 92 -16.45 -10.23 8.15
C TYR A 92 -17.24 -9.08 8.81
N ALA A 93 -17.75 -9.29 10.01
CA ALA A 93 -18.59 -8.29 10.70
C ALA A 93 -17.89 -6.92 10.85
N ALA A 94 -16.59 -6.91 11.19
CA ALA A 94 -15.80 -5.67 11.29
C ALA A 94 -15.67 -4.96 9.94
N TYR A 95 -15.45 -5.72 8.85
CA TYR A 95 -15.40 -5.16 7.50
C TYR A 95 -16.76 -4.59 7.06
N ALA A 96 -17.84 -5.29 7.36
CA ALA A 96 -19.19 -4.80 7.07
C ALA A 96 -19.47 -3.47 7.76
N GLN A 97 -19.11 -3.34 9.04
CA GLN A 97 -19.22 -2.07 9.79
C GLN A 97 -18.37 -0.95 9.15
N TYR A 98 -17.12 -1.26 8.79
CA TYR A 98 -16.22 -0.33 8.12
C TYR A 98 -16.82 0.19 6.80
N TYR A 99 -17.33 -0.70 5.93
CA TYR A 99 -17.92 -0.31 4.65
C TYR A 99 -19.21 0.49 4.83
N ARG A 100 -20.08 0.13 5.78
CA ARG A 100 -21.30 0.91 6.07
C ARG A 100 -20.96 2.34 6.46
N LYS A 101 -20.01 2.54 7.36
CA LYS A 101 -19.54 3.86 7.76
C LYS A 101 -18.94 4.63 6.59
N ASN A 102 -18.04 4.01 5.83
CA ASN A 102 -17.39 4.68 4.71
C ASN A 102 -18.37 5.08 3.61
N ILE A 103 -19.35 4.25 3.30
CA ILE A 103 -20.31 4.55 2.22
C ILE A 103 -21.26 5.68 2.62
N ILE A 104 -21.77 5.71 3.86
CA ILE A 104 -22.61 6.84 4.28
C ILE A 104 -21.80 8.14 4.35
N ASP A 105 -20.53 8.08 4.77
CA ASP A 105 -19.61 9.23 4.74
C ASP A 105 -19.31 9.68 3.31
N MET A 106 -19.11 8.76 2.38
CA MET A 106 -18.91 9.03 0.96
C MET A 106 -20.12 9.76 0.35
N LEU A 107 -21.32 9.23 0.54
CA LEU A 107 -22.57 9.81 0.01
C LEU A 107 -22.83 11.21 0.58
N THR A 108 -22.57 11.43 1.87
CA THR A 108 -22.72 12.74 2.49
C THR A 108 -21.65 13.71 2.02
N ASN A 109 -20.39 13.28 1.85
CA ASN A 109 -19.32 14.09 1.27
C ASN A 109 -19.59 14.46 -0.19
N GLU A 110 -20.09 13.52 -1.00
CA GLU A 110 -20.49 13.80 -2.37
C GLU A 110 -21.47 14.96 -2.42
N LYS A 111 -22.54 14.93 -1.60
CA LYS A 111 -23.51 16.03 -1.53
C LYS A 111 -22.87 17.37 -1.13
N LEU A 112 -21.93 17.37 -0.17
CA LEU A 112 -21.19 18.57 0.21
C LEU A 112 -20.39 19.13 -0.97
N ILE A 113 -19.63 18.28 -1.63
CA ILE A 113 -18.74 18.68 -2.74
C ILE A 113 -19.55 19.15 -3.94
N MET A 114 -20.63 18.43 -4.30
CA MET A 114 -21.48 18.81 -5.44
C MET A 114 -22.22 20.14 -5.18
N LYS A 115 -22.65 20.39 -3.94
CA LYS A 115 -23.22 21.69 -3.56
C LYS A 115 -22.18 22.81 -3.71
N LYS A 116 -20.95 22.59 -3.25
CA LYS A 116 -19.85 23.53 -3.40
C LYS A 116 -19.44 23.72 -4.86
N ALA A 117 -19.46 22.66 -5.66
CA ALA A 117 -19.24 22.76 -7.10
C ALA A 117 -20.24 23.75 -7.75
N SER A 118 -21.52 23.62 -7.40
CA SER A 118 -22.56 24.53 -7.92
C SER A 118 -22.37 25.95 -7.43
N GLU A 119 -22.06 26.17 -6.14
CA GLU A 119 -21.78 27.51 -5.59
C GLU A 119 -20.57 28.19 -6.26
N LEU A 120 -19.57 27.39 -6.69
CA LEU A 120 -18.37 27.87 -7.36
C LEU A 120 -18.50 27.93 -8.90
N GLY A 121 -19.61 27.47 -9.46
CA GLY A 121 -19.82 27.34 -10.92
C GLY A 121 -18.92 26.30 -11.58
N LEU A 122 -18.57 25.24 -10.85
CA LEU A 122 -17.72 24.12 -11.30
C LEU A 122 -18.52 22.87 -11.65
N ASP A 123 -19.82 22.86 -11.44
CA ASP A 123 -20.73 21.75 -11.65
C ASP A 123 -21.07 21.50 -13.14
N GLN A 124 -20.67 22.39 -14.03
CA GLN A 124 -20.82 22.23 -15.46
C GLN A 124 -19.52 21.72 -16.08
N LEU A 125 -19.60 20.63 -16.84
CA LEU A 125 -18.49 20.09 -17.61
C LEU A 125 -18.46 20.74 -19.00
N SER A 126 -17.28 21.09 -19.48
CA SER A 126 -17.06 21.45 -20.89
C SER A 126 -17.28 20.26 -21.83
N GLU A 127 -17.40 20.51 -23.12
CA GLU A 127 -17.51 19.44 -24.12
C GLU A 127 -16.31 18.49 -24.10
N GLU A 128 -15.09 19.00 -23.86
CA GLU A 128 -13.87 18.19 -23.77
C GLU A 128 -13.84 17.34 -22.49
N GLU A 129 -14.23 17.91 -21.36
CA GLU A 129 -14.36 17.16 -20.10
C GLU A 129 -15.43 16.08 -20.21
N MET A 130 -16.60 16.38 -20.79
CA MET A 130 -17.67 15.40 -20.99
C MET A 130 -17.22 14.27 -21.91
N LYS A 131 -16.51 14.58 -22.99
CA LYS A 131 -15.93 13.57 -23.88
C LYS A 131 -14.95 12.66 -23.13
N THR A 132 -14.10 13.23 -22.27
CA THR A 132 -13.18 12.43 -21.43
C THR A 132 -13.93 11.54 -20.44
N VAL A 133 -15.02 12.04 -19.85
CA VAL A 133 -15.93 11.25 -19.00
C VAL A 133 -16.51 10.06 -19.76
N GLU A 134 -17.05 10.31 -20.95
CA GLU A 134 -17.64 9.27 -21.78
C GLU A 134 -16.62 8.23 -22.24
N GLU A 135 -15.44 8.65 -22.68
CA GLU A 135 -14.36 7.73 -23.07
C GLU A 135 -13.91 6.85 -21.90
N THR A 136 -13.73 7.43 -20.72
CA THR A 136 -13.34 6.70 -19.52
C THR A 136 -14.45 5.75 -19.07
N TYR A 137 -15.69 6.22 -19.09
CA TYR A 137 -16.86 5.42 -18.77
C TYR A 137 -17.00 4.20 -19.71
N LEU A 138 -16.90 4.43 -21.02
CA LEU A 138 -17.01 3.34 -22.01
C LEU A 138 -15.88 2.33 -21.87
N LYS A 139 -14.67 2.80 -21.58
CA LYS A 139 -13.55 1.90 -21.32
C LYS A 139 -13.81 1.01 -20.12
N ASN A 140 -14.18 1.60 -19.00
CA ASN A 140 -14.47 0.87 -17.77
C ASN A 140 -15.64 -0.11 -17.96
N LEU A 141 -16.69 0.32 -18.66
CA LEU A 141 -17.84 -0.51 -18.95
C LEU A 141 -17.48 -1.73 -19.82
N ASN A 142 -16.63 -1.54 -20.84
CA ASN A 142 -16.13 -2.64 -21.66
C ASN A 142 -15.25 -3.62 -20.85
N ASP A 143 -14.42 -3.10 -19.93
CA ASP A 143 -13.63 -3.95 -19.03
C ASP A 143 -14.55 -4.79 -18.11
N TRP A 144 -15.68 -4.22 -17.65
CA TRP A 144 -16.71 -4.95 -16.91
C TRP A 144 -17.40 -6.01 -17.74
N TYR A 145 -17.83 -5.69 -18.97
CA TYR A 145 -18.45 -6.67 -19.87
C TYR A 145 -17.51 -7.85 -20.12
N ALA A 146 -16.25 -7.58 -20.47
CA ALA A 146 -15.24 -8.61 -20.70
C ALA A 146 -15.05 -9.57 -19.51
N SER A 147 -15.28 -9.11 -18.28
CA SER A 147 -15.26 -9.99 -17.11
C SER A 147 -16.33 -11.06 -17.10
N TYR A 148 -17.38 -10.92 -17.92
CA TYR A 148 -18.46 -11.88 -18.12
C TYR A 148 -18.26 -12.80 -19.32
N GLU A 149 -17.18 -12.66 -20.12
CA GLU A 149 -16.95 -13.41 -21.35
C GLU A 149 -17.10 -14.93 -21.17
N LYS A 150 -16.47 -15.48 -20.14
CA LYS A 150 -16.55 -16.92 -19.85
C LYS A 150 -17.98 -17.37 -19.59
N LYS A 151 -18.73 -16.63 -18.76
CA LYS A 151 -20.14 -16.94 -18.45
C LYS A 151 -21.02 -16.76 -19.69
N ALA A 152 -20.75 -15.77 -20.53
CA ALA A 152 -21.45 -15.54 -21.77
C ALA A 152 -21.23 -16.71 -22.76
N LYS A 153 -20.00 -17.17 -22.94
CA LYS A 153 -19.67 -18.35 -23.75
C LYS A 153 -20.37 -19.61 -23.22
N GLU A 154 -20.33 -19.86 -21.92
CA GLU A 154 -21.05 -20.98 -21.30
C GLU A 154 -22.56 -20.92 -21.56
N ALA A 155 -23.19 -19.76 -21.39
CA ALA A 155 -24.61 -19.55 -21.62
C ALA A 155 -25.02 -19.74 -23.10
N LEU A 156 -24.10 -19.43 -24.02
CA LEU A 156 -24.30 -19.62 -25.47
C LEU A 156 -23.91 -21.02 -25.95
N GLY A 157 -23.41 -21.90 -25.08
CA GLY A 157 -22.94 -23.26 -25.42
C GLY A 157 -21.65 -23.26 -26.27
N LEU A 158 -20.82 -22.21 -26.13
CA LEU A 158 -19.54 -22.08 -26.83
C LEU A 158 -18.39 -22.63 -26.00
N SER A 159 -17.24 -22.93 -26.66
CA SER A 159 -16.03 -23.36 -25.95
C SER A 159 -15.46 -22.22 -25.12
N THR A 160 -14.99 -22.57 -23.91
CA THR A 160 -14.27 -21.64 -23.01
C THR A 160 -12.76 -21.83 -23.06
N ASP A 161 -12.24 -22.72 -23.95
CA ASP A 161 -10.80 -22.95 -24.10
C ASP A 161 -10.14 -21.83 -24.92
N GLU A 162 -9.10 -21.21 -24.36
CA GLU A 162 -8.34 -20.10 -24.96
C GLU A 162 -7.65 -20.45 -26.31
N THR A 163 -7.65 -21.74 -26.68
CA THR A 163 -6.98 -22.24 -27.90
C THR A 163 -7.87 -22.23 -29.16
N SER A 164 -9.14 -21.86 -29.06
CA SER A 164 -10.12 -21.96 -30.15
C SER A 164 -10.29 -20.68 -30.99
N GLY A 165 -9.27 -19.85 -31.07
CA GLY A 165 -9.30 -18.49 -31.64
C GLY A 165 -9.80 -18.28 -33.07
N ALA A 166 -10.25 -19.31 -33.79
CA ALA A 166 -10.82 -19.17 -35.14
C ALA A 166 -12.38 -19.28 -35.19
N GLU A 167 -13.00 -19.87 -34.15
CA GLU A 167 -14.46 -20.00 -34.06
C GLU A 167 -15.10 -18.82 -33.31
N ASP A 168 -14.31 -18.11 -32.45
CA ASP A 168 -14.80 -17.03 -31.61
C ASP A 168 -15.22 -15.80 -32.44
N SER A 169 -14.44 -15.39 -33.45
CA SER A 169 -14.71 -14.18 -34.23
C SER A 169 -16.07 -14.16 -34.95
N ALA A 170 -16.67 -15.32 -35.22
CA ALA A 170 -18.01 -15.42 -35.81
C ALA A 170 -19.11 -15.20 -34.76
N ASN A 171 -18.80 -15.25 -33.48
CA ASN A 171 -19.74 -15.13 -32.37
C ASN A 171 -19.48 -13.89 -31.48
N ASP A 172 -18.45 -13.08 -31.78
CA ASP A 172 -18.05 -11.93 -30.96
C ASP A 172 -19.22 -10.99 -30.61
N GLU A 173 -20.07 -10.68 -31.57
CA GLU A 173 -21.25 -9.82 -31.36
C GLU A 173 -22.25 -10.45 -30.38
N LYS A 174 -22.51 -11.76 -30.49
CA LYS A 174 -23.42 -12.48 -29.60
C LYS A 174 -22.84 -12.63 -28.19
N ILE A 175 -21.51 -12.84 -28.10
CA ILE A 175 -20.79 -12.89 -26.82
C ILE A 175 -20.93 -11.55 -26.13
N LEU A 176 -20.62 -10.45 -26.81
CA LEU A 176 -20.72 -9.09 -26.27
C LEU A 176 -22.17 -8.74 -25.84
N GLU A 177 -23.20 -9.12 -26.64
CA GLU A 177 -24.59 -8.91 -26.23
C GLU A 177 -24.93 -9.67 -24.94
N LYS A 178 -24.44 -10.92 -24.83
CA LYS A 178 -24.67 -11.74 -23.62
C LYS A 178 -23.88 -11.24 -22.41
N GLU A 179 -22.66 -10.75 -22.60
CA GLU A 179 -21.89 -10.07 -21.57
C GLU A 179 -22.65 -8.88 -20.99
N LYS A 180 -23.15 -8.00 -21.86
CA LYS A 180 -23.98 -6.84 -21.48
C LYS A 180 -25.25 -7.25 -20.73
N GLU A 181 -25.96 -8.26 -21.22
CA GLU A 181 -27.14 -8.78 -20.55
C GLU A 181 -26.80 -9.26 -19.11
N LEU A 182 -25.77 -10.09 -18.97
CA LEU A 182 -25.34 -10.64 -17.67
C LEU A 182 -24.88 -9.55 -16.70
N PHE A 183 -24.11 -8.57 -17.19
CA PHE A 183 -23.70 -7.43 -16.37
C PHE A 183 -24.89 -6.60 -15.93
N ASN A 184 -25.82 -6.26 -16.84
CA ASN A 184 -26.99 -5.47 -16.51
C ASN A 184 -27.94 -6.19 -15.55
N GLU A 185 -28.08 -7.51 -15.68
CA GLU A 185 -28.81 -8.34 -14.73
C GLU A 185 -28.17 -8.28 -13.34
N TYR A 186 -26.84 -8.40 -13.27
CA TYR A 186 -26.10 -8.33 -12.04
C TYR A 186 -26.27 -6.98 -11.33
N ILE A 187 -26.02 -5.86 -12.00
CA ILE A 187 -26.11 -4.54 -11.38
C ILE A 187 -27.54 -4.15 -11.01
N SER A 188 -28.53 -4.58 -11.80
CA SER A 188 -29.96 -4.32 -11.50
C SER A 188 -30.40 -4.99 -10.20
N GLY A 189 -29.77 -6.12 -9.82
CA GLY A 189 -29.98 -6.77 -8.53
C GLY A 189 -29.67 -5.86 -7.33
N PHE A 190 -28.84 -4.85 -7.52
CA PHE A 190 -28.50 -3.83 -6.50
C PHE A 190 -29.27 -2.52 -6.70
N GLY A 191 -30.21 -2.45 -7.64
CA GLY A 191 -30.91 -1.21 -8.00
C GLY A 191 -30.05 -0.21 -8.78
N LEU A 192 -28.95 -0.66 -9.39
CA LEU A 192 -28.03 0.13 -10.18
C LEU A 192 -28.32 -0.02 -11.69
N SER A 193 -27.82 0.92 -12.48
CA SER A 193 -27.90 0.92 -13.94
C SER A 193 -26.62 1.50 -14.55
N GLU A 194 -26.41 1.30 -15.85
CA GLU A 194 -25.29 1.93 -16.57
C GLU A 194 -25.30 3.47 -16.43
N GLU A 195 -26.49 4.09 -16.36
CA GLU A 195 -26.62 5.53 -16.11
C GLU A 195 -26.04 5.92 -14.73
N THR A 196 -26.20 5.06 -13.73
CA THR A 196 -25.59 5.28 -12.41
C THR A 196 -24.06 5.36 -12.50
N PHE A 197 -23.44 4.48 -13.27
CA PHE A 197 -21.98 4.48 -13.46
C PHE A 197 -21.50 5.73 -14.23
N LEU A 198 -22.25 6.16 -15.25
CA LEU A 198 -21.95 7.40 -15.96
C LEU A 198 -22.06 8.62 -15.04
N LYS A 199 -23.07 8.64 -14.18
CA LYS A 199 -23.24 9.68 -13.15
C LYS A 199 -22.07 9.69 -12.17
N TRP A 200 -21.64 8.55 -11.68
CA TRP A 200 -20.47 8.45 -10.80
C TRP A 200 -19.21 9.00 -11.46
N GLN A 201 -18.95 8.63 -12.73
CA GLN A 201 -17.82 9.14 -13.49
C GLN A 201 -17.88 10.66 -13.67
N THR A 202 -19.08 11.19 -13.94
CA THR A 202 -19.34 12.65 -14.05
C THR A 202 -19.06 13.33 -12.72
N ASN A 203 -19.62 12.83 -11.62
CA ASN A 203 -19.42 13.38 -10.27
C ASN A 203 -17.95 13.34 -9.85
N THR A 204 -17.23 12.28 -10.16
CA THR A 204 -15.77 12.17 -9.91
C THR A 204 -15.01 13.29 -10.64
N THR A 205 -15.39 13.60 -11.87
CA THR A 205 -14.75 14.70 -12.63
C THR A 205 -15.06 16.07 -12.02
N ILE A 206 -16.29 16.30 -11.57
CA ILE A 206 -16.67 17.54 -10.86
C ILE A 206 -15.94 17.65 -9.52
N GLN A 207 -15.86 16.56 -8.75
CA GLN A 207 -15.10 16.51 -7.49
C GLN A 207 -13.63 16.86 -7.72
N LYS A 208 -13.03 16.34 -8.79
CA LYS A 208 -11.67 16.69 -9.18
C LYS A 208 -11.54 18.20 -9.45
N LYS A 209 -12.48 18.83 -10.17
CA LYS A 209 -12.48 20.27 -10.41
C LYS A 209 -12.55 21.09 -9.12
N VAL A 210 -13.36 20.66 -8.16
CA VAL A 210 -13.43 21.30 -6.84
C VAL A 210 -12.12 21.15 -6.10
N ASN A 211 -11.52 19.96 -6.10
CA ASN A 211 -10.22 19.74 -5.49
C ASN A 211 -9.14 20.61 -6.12
N ASP A 212 -9.03 20.59 -7.46
CA ASP A 212 -8.07 21.42 -8.20
C ASP A 212 -8.24 22.92 -7.87
N TYR A 213 -9.48 23.38 -7.70
CA TYR A 213 -9.77 24.76 -7.30
C TYR A 213 -9.29 25.06 -5.88
N LEU A 214 -9.51 24.16 -4.93
CA LEU A 214 -9.09 24.32 -3.53
C LEU A 214 -7.57 24.39 -3.39
N VAL A 215 -6.85 23.61 -4.20
CA VAL A 215 -5.40 23.44 -4.06
C VAL A 215 -4.57 24.25 -5.08
N LYS A 216 -5.21 25.03 -5.96
CA LYS A 216 -4.56 25.74 -7.08
C LYS A 216 -3.40 26.66 -6.67
N ASP A 217 -3.48 27.23 -5.47
CA ASP A 217 -2.49 28.18 -4.95
C ASP A 217 -1.53 27.52 -3.93
N ILE A 218 -1.67 26.22 -3.70
CA ILE A 218 -0.82 25.48 -2.77
C ILE A 218 0.54 25.22 -3.42
N THR A 219 1.59 25.65 -2.73
CA THR A 219 2.98 25.50 -3.19
C THR A 219 3.88 25.02 -2.07
N VAL A 220 5.03 24.47 -2.42
CA VAL A 220 6.13 24.12 -1.51
C VAL A 220 7.39 24.81 -2.03
N SER A 221 8.00 25.64 -1.19
CA SER A 221 9.23 26.36 -1.53
C SER A 221 10.46 25.45 -1.46
N ASP A 222 11.52 25.81 -2.18
CA ASP A 222 12.78 25.07 -2.12
C ASP A 222 13.43 25.16 -0.72
N SER A 223 13.16 26.24 0.04
CA SER A 223 13.60 26.36 1.43
C SER A 223 12.96 25.33 2.35
N GLU A 224 11.67 25.07 2.21
CA GLU A 224 10.97 24.05 3.01
C GLU A 224 11.51 22.65 2.72
N VAL A 225 11.83 22.36 1.46
CA VAL A 225 12.46 21.10 1.06
C VAL A 225 13.86 20.97 1.66
N GLU A 226 14.66 22.06 1.63
CA GLU A 226 15.99 22.10 2.22
C GLU A 226 15.96 21.88 3.73
N ASP A 227 15.02 22.53 4.43
CA ASP A 227 14.83 22.39 5.88
C ASP A 227 14.44 20.95 6.24
N TYR A 228 13.55 20.32 5.45
CA TYR A 228 13.16 18.92 5.64
C TYR A 228 14.36 17.99 5.50
N VAL A 229 15.12 18.10 4.39
CA VAL A 229 16.29 17.24 4.13
C VAL A 229 17.40 17.45 5.18
N THR A 230 17.60 18.70 5.62
CA THR A 230 18.56 19.04 6.68
C THR A 230 18.15 18.40 8.01
N LYS A 231 16.87 18.51 8.38
CA LYS A 231 16.33 17.88 9.60
C LYS A 231 16.49 16.38 9.53
N LEU A 232 16.06 15.74 8.45
CA LEU A 232 16.16 14.30 8.24
C LEU A 232 17.63 13.82 8.30
N THR A 233 18.56 14.56 7.70
CA THR A 233 19.99 14.26 7.75
C THR A 233 20.53 14.30 9.18
N LYS A 234 20.09 15.26 9.98
CA LYS A 234 20.46 15.37 11.39
C LYS A 234 19.90 14.18 12.18
N GLU A 235 18.63 13.86 11.98
CA GLU A 235 17.95 12.72 12.63
C GLU A 235 18.62 11.40 12.28
N ALA A 236 18.96 11.17 11.00
CA ALA A 236 19.70 9.99 10.55
C ALA A 236 21.02 9.81 11.29
N LYS A 237 21.81 10.89 11.41
CA LYS A 237 23.10 10.87 12.14
C LYS A 237 22.94 10.61 13.64
N GLU A 238 21.92 11.18 14.26
CA GLU A 238 21.63 10.98 15.69
C GLU A 238 21.11 9.57 15.96
N THR A 239 20.21 9.07 15.10
CA THR A 239 19.67 7.71 15.19
C THR A 239 20.78 6.67 15.01
N TYR A 240 21.65 6.83 14.02
CA TYR A 240 22.79 5.95 13.82
C TYR A 240 23.68 5.84 15.06
N LYS A 241 23.96 6.98 15.72
CA LYS A 241 24.77 7.00 16.95
C LYS A 241 24.11 6.27 18.12
N LYS A 242 22.78 6.28 18.20
CA LYS A 242 22.01 5.65 19.27
C LYS A 242 21.73 4.17 18.97
N SER A 243 21.37 3.86 17.76
CA SER A 243 20.97 2.52 17.32
C SER A 243 21.18 2.36 15.82
N VAL A 244 22.18 1.59 15.44
CA VAL A 244 22.45 1.30 14.03
C VAL A 244 21.32 0.48 13.41
N SER A 245 20.69 -0.41 14.17
CA SER A 245 19.56 -1.21 13.68
C SER A 245 18.35 -0.34 13.35
N GLN A 246 18.05 0.65 14.19
CA GLN A 246 16.97 1.60 13.93
C GLN A 246 17.26 2.47 12.70
N TYR A 247 18.49 2.95 12.55
CA TYR A 247 18.91 3.65 11.35
C TYR A 247 18.79 2.76 10.09
N ALA A 248 19.23 1.50 10.20
CA ALA A 248 19.20 0.57 9.07
C ALA A 248 17.79 0.16 8.64
N SER A 249 16.80 0.21 9.56
CA SER A 249 15.41 -0.11 9.25
C SER A 249 14.68 1.03 8.55
N ASP A 250 15.21 2.25 8.55
CA ASP A 250 14.60 3.41 7.91
C ASP A 250 15.34 3.75 6.60
N SER A 251 14.72 3.42 5.47
CA SER A 251 15.28 3.68 4.15
C SER A 251 15.41 5.17 3.80
N GLU A 252 14.60 6.04 4.42
CA GLU A 252 14.67 7.49 4.18
C GLU A 252 15.97 8.09 4.70
N TYR A 253 16.47 7.60 5.85
CA TYR A 253 17.76 8.03 6.37
C TYR A 253 18.90 7.76 5.39
N GLN A 254 18.87 6.60 4.71
CA GLN A 254 19.91 6.20 3.76
C GLN A 254 19.89 7.02 2.47
N LYS A 255 18.79 7.72 2.16
CA LYS A 255 18.69 8.64 1.01
C LYS A 255 19.37 9.97 1.25
N VAL A 256 19.53 10.38 2.51
CA VAL A 256 20.10 11.69 2.85
C VAL A 256 21.50 11.61 3.47
N TRP A 257 21.85 10.47 4.05
CA TRP A 257 23.16 10.31 4.68
C TRP A 257 23.49 8.83 4.87
N ILE A 258 24.72 8.46 4.57
CA ILE A 258 25.31 7.14 4.84
C ILE A 258 26.60 7.33 5.63
N PRO A 259 26.90 6.49 6.67
CA PRO A 259 28.16 6.54 7.41
C PRO A 259 29.39 6.39 6.50
N ASP A 260 30.48 7.10 6.82
CA ASP A 260 31.67 7.17 5.97
C ASP A 260 32.38 5.84 5.72
N ASP A 261 32.18 4.87 6.60
CA ASP A 261 32.81 3.55 6.58
C ASP A 261 31.88 2.45 6.05
N ALA A 262 30.68 2.80 5.61
CA ALA A 262 29.74 1.88 4.98
C ALA A 262 30.21 1.48 3.59
N ARG A 263 29.83 0.28 3.15
CA ARG A 263 30.26 -0.33 1.90
C ARG A 263 29.09 -0.79 1.04
N ARG A 264 29.29 -0.72 -0.27
CA ARG A 264 28.49 -1.43 -1.25
C ARG A 264 29.22 -2.71 -1.62
N ILE A 265 28.56 -3.84 -1.44
CA ILE A 265 29.11 -5.16 -1.78
C ILE A 265 28.23 -5.91 -2.75
N LYS A 266 28.82 -6.85 -3.48
CA LYS A 266 28.12 -7.99 -4.09
C LYS A 266 28.57 -9.25 -3.39
N TYR A 267 27.77 -10.31 -3.44
CA TYR A 267 28.13 -11.57 -2.80
C TYR A 267 27.55 -12.78 -3.54
N ILE A 268 28.28 -13.88 -3.45
CA ILE A 268 27.84 -15.21 -3.86
C ILE A 268 27.56 -16.00 -2.60
N VAL A 269 26.43 -16.68 -2.54
CA VAL A 269 26.08 -17.58 -1.44
C VAL A 269 25.97 -19.00 -1.99
N VAL A 270 26.78 -19.92 -1.49
CA VAL A 270 26.62 -21.35 -1.73
C VAL A 270 26.02 -21.96 -0.46
N SER A 271 24.71 -22.12 -0.45
CA SER A 271 23.96 -22.54 0.76
C SER A 271 23.99 -24.05 0.94
N ILE A 272 24.01 -24.47 2.22
CA ILE A 272 23.62 -25.82 2.63
C ILE A 272 22.12 -26.04 2.42
N PRO A 273 21.59 -27.26 2.43
CA PRO A 273 20.16 -27.55 2.43
C PRO A 273 19.41 -26.81 3.56
N SER A 274 18.19 -26.37 3.27
CA SER A 274 17.37 -25.65 4.26
C SER A 274 17.08 -26.45 5.54
N SER A 275 17.00 -27.78 5.44
CA SER A 275 16.85 -28.68 6.59
C SER A 275 18.06 -28.61 7.53
N ASP A 276 19.25 -28.62 6.96
CA ASP A 276 20.49 -28.59 7.72
C ASP A 276 20.70 -27.22 8.39
N TYR A 277 20.37 -26.14 7.67
CA TYR A 277 20.35 -24.81 8.26
C TYR A 277 19.36 -24.70 9.43
N ALA A 278 18.15 -25.30 9.28
CA ALA A 278 17.16 -25.30 10.36
C ALA A 278 17.66 -26.07 11.60
N GLU A 279 18.37 -27.18 11.40
CA GLU A 279 18.99 -27.95 12.49
C GLU A 279 20.04 -27.14 13.25
N ILE A 280 20.98 -26.52 12.52
CA ILE A 280 22.02 -25.66 13.12
C ILE A 280 21.41 -24.47 13.87
N ASN A 281 20.44 -23.81 13.25
CA ASN A 281 19.78 -22.64 13.84
C ASN A 281 18.96 -23.00 15.10
N ALA A 282 18.31 -24.15 15.11
CA ALA A 282 17.61 -24.67 16.29
C ALA A 282 18.61 -24.93 17.43
N ALA A 283 19.73 -25.60 17.16
CA ALA A 283 20.78 -25.88 18.15
C ALA A 283 21.36 -24.58 18.73
N ARG A 284 21.59 -23.55 17.91
CA ARG A 284 22.12 -22.23 18.40
C ARG A 284 21.13 -21.49 19.30
N ASN A 285 19.83 -21.72 19.15
CA ASN A 285 18.79 -21.06 19.94
C ASN A 285 18.41 -21.85 21.21
N GLU A 286 18.97 -23.04 21.44
CA GLU A 286 18.72 -23.78 22.66
C GLU A 286 19.37 -23.16 23.88
N SER A 287 18.68 -23.24 25.02
CA SER A 287 19.24 -22.74 26.29
C SER A 287 20.39 -23.64 26.74
N GLY A 288 21.60 -23.07 26.81
CA GLY A 288 22.82 -23.81 27.17
C GLY A 288 23.54 -24.44 25.99
N ALA A 289 23.30 -23.94 24.78
CA ALA A 289 23.96 -24.35 23.54
C ALA A 289 25.51 -24.41 23.71
N ASP A 290 26.11 -25.49 23.18
CA ASP A 290 27.56 -25.61 23.06
C ASP A 290 28.01 -25.15 21.67
N ASP A 291 28.53 -23.95 21.60
CA ASP A 291 28.98 -23.34 20.33
C ASP A 291 30.03 -24.21 19.60
N ALA A 292 30.91 -24.91 20.31
CA ALA A 292 31.93 -25.73 19.70
C ALA A 292 31.35 -26.99 19.04
N GLU A 293 30.31 -27.58 19.63
CA GLU A 293 29.63 -28.73 19.07
C GLU A 293 28.79 -28.31 17.86
N ILE A 294 28.12 -27.16 17.92
CA ILE A 294 27.35 -26.58 16.83
C ILE A 294 28.24 -26.18 15.67
N ASP A 295 29.40 -25.57 15.95
CA ASP A 295 30.40 -25.23 14.93
C ASP A 295 30.92 -26.48 14.22
N LYS A 296 31.13 -27.58 14.94
CA LYS A 296 31.49 -28.86 14.32
C LYS A 296 30.37 -29.41 13.41
N MET A 297 29.12 -29.36 13.86
CA MET A 297 27.95 -29.72 13.04
C MET A 297 27.91 -28.88 11.75
N ARG A 298 28.05 -27.56 11.87
CA ARG A 298 28.13 -26.66 10.73
C ARG A 298 29.25 -27.04 9.77
N ASP A 299 30.45 -27.28 10.29
CA ASP A 299 31.62 -27.59 9.46
C ASP A 299 31.48 -28.93 8.70
N GLU A 300 30.80 -29.93 9.28
CA GLU A 300 30.44 -31.17 8.61
C GLU A 300 29.50 -30.91 7.43
N LYS A 301 28.44 -30.08 7.62
CA LYS A 301 27.51 -29.70 6.54
C LYS A 301 28.17 -28.84 5.47
N LEU A 302 29.04 -27.93 5.87
CA LEU A 302 29.80 -27.08 4.93
C LEU A 302 30.77 -27.92 4.07
N ALA A 303 31.32 -29.01 4.59
CA ALA A 303 32.23 -29.90 3.84
C ALA A 303 31.54 -30.48 2.59
N GLU A 304 30.22 -30.71 2.64
CA GLU A 304 29.46 -31.29 1.50
C GLU A 304 29.38 -30.33 0.31
N ILE A 305 29.34 -29.00 0.56
CA ILE A 305 29.21 -27.96 -0.48
C ILE A 305 30.56 -27.29 -0.82
N LYS A 306 31.64 -27.63 -0.11
CA LYS A 306 32.93 -26.95 -0.19
C LYS A 306 33.49 -26.91 -1.60
N SER A 307 33.47 -28.03 -2.31
CA SER A 307 33.99 -28.12 -3.69
C SER A 307 33.25 -27.18 -4.64
N LYS A 308 31.94 -27.03 -4.49
CA LYS A 308 31.14 -26.07 -5.27
C LYS A 308 31.51 -24.63 -4.92
N ALA A 309 31.70 -24.32 -3.65
CA ALA A 309 32.12 -22.99 -3.17
C ALA A 309 33.53 -22.64 -3.65
N GLU A 310 34.48 -23.59 -3.62
CA GLU A 310 35.84 -23.41 -4.14
C GLU A 310 35.85 -23.12 -5.64
N THR A 311 35.02 -23.83 -6.42
CA THR A 311 34.84 -23.57 -7.86
C THR A 311 34.27 -22.17 -8.12
N ALA A 312 33.29 -21.75 -7.33
CA ALA A 312 32.74 -20.40 -7.43
C ALA A 312 33.80 -19.33 -7.09
N LEU A 313 34.62 -19.56 -6.05
CA LEU A 313 35.72 -18.67 -5.67
C LEU A 313 36.77 -18.58 -6.78
N GLU A 314 37.19 -19.69 -7.33
CA GLU A 314 38.16 -19.73 -8.45
C GLU A 314 37.68 -18.89 -9.64
N LYS A 315 36.40 -19.07 -10.04
CA LYS A 315 35.79 -18.28 -11.10
C LYS A 315 35.67 -16.80 -10.76
N ALA A 316 35.29 -16.47 -9.51
CA ALA A 316 35.10 -15.11 -9.04
C ALA A 316 36.41 -14.31 -8.90
N THR A 317 37.53 -15.01 -8.71
CA THR A 317 38.87 -14.40 -8.56
C THR A 317 39.77 -14.53 -9.80
N ALA A 318 39.27 -15.15 -10.87
CA ALA A 318 39.99 -15.26 -12.15
C ALA A 318 40.25 -13.85 -12.75
N GLU A 319 41.36 -13.70 -13.47
CA GLU A 319 41.64 -12.45 -14.15
C GLU A 319 40.53 -12.10 -15.16
N GLY A 320 39.95 -10.91 -15.04
CA GLY A 320 38.82 -10.45 -15.86
C GLY A 320 37.48 -11.09 -15.55
N ALA A 321 37.32 -11.72 -14.35
CA ALA A 321 36.08 -12.37 -13.96
C ALA A 321 34.89 -11.43 -14.00
N ASP A 322 33.79 -11.90 -14.58
CA ASP A 322 32.49 -11.28 -14.46
C ASP A 322 31.81 -11.83 -13.18
N PHE A 323 31.86 -11.06 -12.09
CA PHE A 323 31.35 -11.48 -10.81
C PHE A 323 29.82 -11.68 -10.84
N ASP A 324 29.08 -10.90 -11.65
CA ASP A 324 27.62 -11.04 -11.79
C ASP A 324 27.26 -12.35 -12.52
N ALA A 325 28.05 -12.76 -13.52
CA ALA A 325 27.86 -14.07 -14.13
C ALA A 325 28.10 -15.21 -13.14
N VAL A 326 29.09 -15.08 -12.23
CA VAL A 326 29.34 -16.09 -11.20
C VAL A 326 28.23 -16.10 -10.14
N ILE A 327 27.69 -14.93 -9.76
CA ILE A 327 26.49 -14.86 -8.91
C ILE A 327 25.34 -15.64 -9.54
N LYS A 328 25.05 -15.41 -10.81
CA LYS A 328 23.98 -16.08 -11.54
C LYS A 328 24.17 -17.60 -11.59
N GLU A 329 25.39 -18.07 -11.74
CA GLU A 329 25.69 -19.51 -11.89
C GLU A 329 25.71 -20.25 -10.55
N TYR A 330 26.20 -19.62 -9.46
CA TYR A 330 26.54 -20.33 -8.22
C TYR A 330 25.73 -19.89 -7.00
N SER A 331 25.22 -18.64 -6.99
CA SER A 331 24.55 -18.12 -5.80
C SER A 331 23.14 -18.67 -5.64
N SER A 332 22.88 -19.26 -4.48
CA SER A 332 21.54 -19.67 -4.09
C SER A 332 20.60 -18.49 -3.75
N ALA A 333 21.16 -17.29 -3.56
CA ALA A 333 20.43 -16.05 -3.33
C ALA A 333 20.17 -15.24 -4.62
N TYR A 334 20.54 -15.79 -5.80
CA TYR A 334 20.30 -15.10 -7.07
C TYR A 334 18.80 -15.03 -7.39
N SER A 335 18.36 -13.87 -7.83
CA SER A 335 17.08 -13.68 -8.51
C SER A 335 17.25 -12.66 -9.65
N GLU A 336 16.44 -12.76 -10.70
CA GLU A 336 16.48 -11.78 -11.82
C GLU A 336 16.14 -10.36 -11.35
N ASP A 337 15.29 -10.21 -10.31
CA ASP A 337 14.89 -8.91 -9.74
C ASP A 337 16.06 -8.22 -9.01
N THR A 338 17.04 -8.98 -8.50
CA THR A 338 18.20 -8.47 -7.74
C THR A 338 19.49 -8.52 -8.56
N ALA A 339 19.44 -8.98 -9.80
CA ALA A 339 20.60 -9.10 -10.67
C ALA A 339 21.31 -7.75 -10.80
N GLY A 340 22.64 -7.76 -10.61
CA GLY A 340 23.50 -6.57 -10.70
C GLY A 340 23.39 -5.58 -9.54
N GLN A 341 22.47 -5.77 -8.59
CA GLN A 341 22.33 -4.88 -7.44
C GLN A 341 23.47 -5.07 -6.43
N THR A 342 23.75 -4.00 -5.69
CA THR A 342 24.70 -4.02 -4.57
C THR A 342 23.97 -3.94 -3.25
N THR A 343 24.51 -4.58 -2.23
CA THR A 343 24.01 -4.52 -0.87
C THR A 343 24.78 -3.49 -0.06
N LEU A 344 24.08 -2.61 0.65
CA LEU A 344 24.67 -1.70 1.62
C LEU A 344 25.01 -2.46 2.90
N VAL A 345 26.26 -2.37 3.33
CA VAL A 345 26.73 -2.92 4.62
C VAL A 345 27.29 -1.79 5.46
N LEU A 346 26.70 -1.64 6.65
CA LEU A 346 27.15 -0.68 7.65
C LEU A 346 28.30 -1.27 8.47
N ASN A 347 29.29 -0.47 8.84
CA ASN A 347 30.38 -0.89 9.70
C ASN A 347 29.91 -1.04 11.16
N ASN A 348 29.09 -2.06 11.36
CA ASN A 348 28.54 -2.43 12.65
C ASN A 348 28.40 -3.96 12.72
N LYS A 349 28.93 -4.54 13.80
CA LYS A 349 28.83 -5.99 14.04
C LYS A 349 27.40 -6.51 14.26
N GLY A 350 26.42 -5.61 14.46
CA GLY A 350 25.02 -5.98 14.64
C GLY A 350 24.39 -6.49 13.34
N GLY A 351 23.84 -7.71 13.36
CA GLY A 351 23.11 -8.31 12.24
C GLY A 351 23.95 -9.11 11.25
N LEU A 352 25.28 -9.12 11.38
CA LEU A 352 26.18 -10.00 10.62
C LEU A 352 26.89 -10.96 11.57
N SER A 353 27.14 -12.19 11.12
CA SER A 353 28.09 -13.07 11.82
C SER A 353 29.48 -12.45 11.84
N GLU A 354 30.28 -12.75 12.87
CA GLU A 354 31.63 -12.20 12.97
C GLU A 354 32.48 -12.53 11.73
N ALA A 355 32.35 -13.76 11.21
CA ALA A 355 33.07 -14.18 10.02
C ALA A 355 32.69 -13.33 8.79
N LEU A 356 31.41 -13.07 8.59
CA LEU A 356 30.92 -12.27 7.46
C LEU A 356 31.31 -10.79 7.63
N TYR A 357 31.21 -10.24 8.85
CA TYR A 357 31.65 -8.87 9.14
C TYR A 357 33.14 -8.71 8.79
N ASN A 358 33.97 -9.58 9.30
CA ASN A 358 35.41 -9.54 9.01
C ASN A 358 35.70 -9.74 7.52
N GLY A 359 35.03 -10.71 6.89
CA GLY A 359 35.15 -10.95 5.45
C GLY A 359 34.79 -9.75 4.58
N VAL A 360 33.85 -8.91 5.02
CA VAL A 360 33.50 -7.65 4.34
C VAL A 360 34.53 -6.57 4.63
N PHE A 361 34.87 -6.31 5.92
CA PHE A 361 35.65 -5.13 6.31
C PHE A 361 37.17 -5.33 6.25
N ASP A 362 37.68 -6.57 6.08
CA ASP A 362 39.10 -6.85 5.83
C ASP A 362 39.52 -6.55 4.39
N LEU A 363 38.58 -6.49 3.41
CA LEU A 363 38.86 -6.04 2.06
C LEU A 363 39.34 -4.59 2.07
N LYS A 364 40.36 -4.23 1.31
CA LYS A 364 40.98 -2.90 1.40
C LYS A 364 40.52 -1.96 0.29
N ASN A 365 40.34 -2.48 -0.91
CA ASN A 365 40.07 -1.66 -2.08
C ASN A 365 38.81 -2.11 -2.81
N PRO A 366 38.07 -1.20 -3.43
CA PRO A 366 37.05 -1.59 -4.40
C PRO A 366 37.62 -2.56 -5.46
N GLY A 367 36.89 -3.62 -5.72
CA GLY A 367 37.31 -4.72 -6.59
C GLY A 367 37.89 -5.92 -5.85
N ASP A 368 38.35 -5.77 -4.59
CA ASP A 368 38.83 -6.90 -3.78
C ASP A 368 37.71 -7.93 -3.56
N VAL A 369 38.09 -9.22 -3.66
CA VAL A 369 37.20 -10.36 -3.42
C VAL A 369 37.70 -11.13 -2.20
N SER A 370 36.81 -11.55 -1.31
CA SER A 370 37.14 -12.34 -0.14
C SER A 370 37.51 -13.78 -0.50
N GLY A 371 38.11 -14.51 0.44
CA GLY A 371 38.07 -15.98 0.43
C GLY A 371 36.69 -16.54 0.73
N LEU A 372 36.61 -17.85 0.96
CA LEU A 372 35.40 -18.50 1.46
C LEU A 372 35.15 -18.05 2.90
N ILE A 373 33.98 -17.50 3.15
CA ILE A 373 33.54 -17.08 4.48
C ILE A 373 32.50 -18.09 4.96
N PRO A 374 32.83 -18.93 5.97
CA PRO A 374 31.89 -19.91 6.51
C PRO A 374 30.84 -19.19 7.38
N THR A 375 29.58 -19.59 7.18
CA THR A 375 28.44 -19.16 8.01
C THR A 375 27.56 -20.38 8.30
N ASP A 376 26.61 -20.24 9.22
CA ASP A 376 25.67 -21.33 9.53
C ASP A 376 24.79 -21.74 8.32
N GLY A 377 24.60 -20.84 7.36
CA GLY A 377 23.77 -21.09 6.16
C GLY A 377 24.53 -21.50 4.90
N GLY A 378 25.87 -21.47 4.93
CA GLY A 378 26.70 -21.78 3.74
C GLY A 378 27.97 -20.94 3.67
N TYR A 379 28.64 -21.02 2.50
CA TYR A 379 29.80 -20.18 2.20
C TYR A 379 29.37 -18.89 1.51
N TYR A 380 29.96 -17.77 1.95
CA TYR A 380 29.88 -16.48 1.27
C TYR A 380 31.21 -16.16 0.58
N ILE A 381 31.12 -15.54 -0.59
CA ILE A 381 32.24 -14.89 -1.30
C ILE A 381 31.77 -13.47 -1.53
N VAL A 382 32.48 -12.50 -0.98
CA VAL A 382 32.10 -11.09 -1.00
C VAL A 382 33.04 -10.32 -1.91
N LYS A 383 32.49 -9.46 -2.76
CA LYS A 383 33.23 -8.46 -3.53
C LYS A 383 32.93 -7.07 -2.99
N TYR A 384 33.95 -6.32 -2.66
CA TYR A 384 33.85 -4.92 -2.31
C TYR A 384 33.69 -4.07 -3.57
N GLU A 385 32.48 -3.58 -3.86
CA GLU A 385 32.20 -2.82 -5.09
C GLU A 385 32.63 -1.36 -4.96
N SER A 386 32.20 -0.68 -3.88
CA SER A 386 32.52 0.73 -3.66
C SER A 386 32.26 1.17 -2.23
N LYS A 387 32.86 2.29 -1.84
CA LYS A 387 32.42 3.02 -0.65
C LYS A 387 30.96 3.45 -0.86
N ALA A 388 30.13 3.24 0.15
CA ALA A 388 28.75 3.72 0.11
C ALA A 388 28.73 5.22 0.46
N THR A 389 28.14 6.01 -0.41
CA THR A 389 27.99 7.46 -0.22
C THR A 389 26.64 7.90 -0.77
N VAL A 390 26.13 9.00 -0.26
CA VAL A 390 25.05 9.77 -0.87
C VAL A 390 25.72 10.91 -1.64
N THR A 391 25.45 10.99 -2.93
CA THR A 391 26.02 12.02 -3.81
C THR A 391 25.12 13.27 -3.84
N ASP A 392 25.66 14.38 -4.35
CA ASP A 392 24.87 15.61 -4.54
C ASP A 392 23.70 15.39 -5.53
N GLU A 393 23.86 14.49 -6.52
CA GLU A 393 22.77 14.15 -7.44
C GLU A 393 21.70 13.31 -6.76
N ASP A 394 22.07 12.34 -5.90
CA ASP A 394 21.11 11.58 -5.10
C ASP A 394 20.28 12.52 -4.20
N ILE A 395 20.93 13.49 -3.55
CA ILE A 395 20.26 14.51 -2.73
C ILE A 395 19.31 15.36 -3.57
N LYS A 396 19.71 15.72 -4.77
CA LYS A 396 18.89 16.54 -5.66
C LYS A 396 17.65 15.79 -6.15
N GLU A 397 17.80 14.51 -6.52
CA GLU A 397 16.69 13.64 -6.90
C GLU A 397 15.74 13.42 -5.71
N TYR A 398 16.30 13.17 -4.53
CA TYR A 398 15.52 13.03 -3.32
C TYR A 398 14.75 14.30 -2.96
N LYS A 399 15.36 15.50 -3.06
CA LYS A 399 14.68 16.77 -2.87
C LYS A 399 13.48 16.95 -3.83
N ALA A 400 13.59 16.52 -5.07
CA ALA A 400 12.46 16.54 -6.00
C ALA A 400 11.31 15.66 -5.51
N THR A 401 11.61 14.45 -5.03
CA THR A 401 10.64 13.54 -4.44
C THR A 401 9.99 14.13 -3.18
N VAL A 402 10.79 14.69 -2.28
CA VAL A 402 10.30 15.37 -1.06
C VAL A 402 9.37 16.51 -1.41
N LYS A 403 9.72 17.32 -2.41
CA LYS A 403 8.86 18.45 -2.86
C LYS A 403 7.47 17.96 -3.30
N GLU A 404 7.42 16.88 -4.09
CA GLU A 404 6.16 16.27 -4.53
C GLU A 404 5.37 15.70 -3.35
N GLN A 405 6.04 15.04 -2.39
CA GLN A 405 5.39 14.48 -1.20
C GLN A 405 4.80 15.57 -0.29
N LEU A 406 5.58 16.61 0.01
CA LEU A 406 5.13 17.74 0.83
C LEU A 406 3.97 18.48 0.15
N LEU A 407 4.03 18.68 -1.17
CA LEU A 407 2.96 19.30 -1.93
C LEU A 407 1.68 18.46 -1.86
N SER A 408 1.78 17.16 -2.13
CA SER A 408 0.64 16.24 -2.07
C SER A 408 0.01 16.19 -0.68
N SER A 409 0.83 16.09 0.38
CA SER A 409 0.34 16.12 1.77
C SER A 409 -0.43 17.40 2.06
N ARG A 410 0.15 18.56 1.73
CA ARG A 410 -0.48 19.88 1.96
C ARG A 410 -1.78 20.06 1.18
N GLN A 411 -1.83 19.57 -0.06
CA GLN A 411 -3.04 19.57 -0.87
C GLN A 411 -4.13 18.70 -0.25
N ASN A 412 -3.78 17.49 0.21
CA ASN A 412 -4.70 16.59 0.88
C ASN A 412 -5.25 17.20 2.19
N ASP A 413 -4.37 17.80 3.01
CA ASP A 413 -4.75 18.46 4.26
C ASP A 413 -5.71 19.63 4.00
N THR A 414 -5.45 20.42 2.96
CA THR A 414 -6.32 21.53 2.56
C THR A 414 -7.70 21.05 2.14
N THR A 415 -7.75 20.02 1.31
CA THR A 415 -9.01 19.43 0.85
C THR A 415 -9.80 18.80 1.99
N ASN A 416 -9.16 18.01 2.84
CA ASN A 416 -9.80 17.37 3.99
C ASN A 416 -10.35 18.42 4.96
N SER A 417 -9.56 19.45 5.27
CA SER A 417 -9.99 20.56 6.13
C SER A 417 -11.22 21.29 5.57
N ALA A 418 -11.24 21.54 4.26
CA ALA A 418 -12.40 22.17 3.62
C ALA A 418 -13.66 21.29 3.73
N ILE A 419 -13.54 19.98 3.48
CA ILE A 419 -14.67 19.04 3.58
C ILE A 419 -15.17 18.97 5.03
N GLU A 420 -14.26 18.93 6.01
CA GLU A 420 -14.64 18.95 7.43
C GLU A 420 -15.36 20.23 7.84
N GLU A 421 -14.90 21.39 7.36
CA GLU A 421 -15.59 22.66 7.60
C GLU A 421 -17.00 22.65 7.01
N TRP A 422 -17.17 22.15 5.79
CA TRP A 422 -18.49 22.04 5.16
C TRP A 422 -19.37 21.04 5.90
N ARG A 423 -18.83 19.91 6.32
CA ARG A 423 -19.54 18.90 7.11
C ARG A 423 -20.04 19.49 8.45
N LYS A 424 -19.19 20.26 9.15
CA LYS A 424 -19.56 20.98 10.38
C LYS A 424 -20.65 22.02 10.12
N ALA A 425 -20.57 22.76 9.01
CA ALA A 425 -21.57 23.76 8.65
C ALA A 425 -22.95 23.15 8.35
N VAL A 426 -22.99 21.97 7.75
CA VAL A 426 -24.22 21.23 7.46
C VAL A 426 -24.74 20.48 8.69
N GLY A 427 -23.86 20.02 9.60
CA GLY A 427 -24.24 19.33 10.83
C GLY A 427 -25.04 18.08 10.57
N TYR A 428 -24.44 17.09 9.88
CA TYR A 428 -25.10 15.83 9.55
C TYR A 428 -25.44 15.03 10.81
N GLU A 429 -26.66 14.50 10.83
CA GLU A 429 -27.17 13.50 11.75
C GLU A 429 -27.40 12.19 11.00
N TYR A 430 -27.23 11.05 11.68
CA TYR A 430 -27.33 9.72 11.11
C TYR A 430 -28.25 8.81 11.89
N ASP A 431 -29.06 8.03 11.19
CA ASP A 431 -29.85 6.93 11.78
C ASP A 431 -28.98 5.65 11.82
N TYR A 432 -28.17 5.54 12.88
CA TYR A 432 -27.23 4.42 13.04
C TYR A 432 -27.93 3.06 13.11
N ASP A 433 -29.16 3.01 13.66
CA ASP A 433 -29.93 1.77 13.76
C ASP A 433 -30.34 1.27 12.35
N LYS A 434 -30.86 2.17 11.52
CA LYS A 434 -31.22 1.85 10.13
C LYS A 434 -30.01 1.56 9.25
N LEU A 435 -28.88 2.18 9.52
CA LEU A 435 -27.60 1.91 8.86
C LEU A 435 -26.92 0.64 9.37
N ASN A 436 -27.45 0.05 10.43
CA ASN A 436 -26.83 -1.08 11.12
C ASN A 436 -25.35 -0.81 11.46
N ILE A 437 -25.06 0.40 11.95
CA ILE A 437 -23.74 0.87 12.39
C ILE A 437 -23.73 0.91 13.90
N THR A 438 -22.77 0.23 14.51
CA THR A 438 -22.56 0.31 15.97
C THR A 438 -22.07 1.72 16.33
N LYS A 439 -22.81 2.44 17.15
CA LYS A 439 -22.33 3.69 17.75
C LYS A 439 -21.10 3.38 18.59
N GLU A 440 -19.95 3.95 18.24
CA GLU A 440 -18.86 4.06 19.19
C GLU A 440 -19.35 4.98 20.31
N GLU A 441 -19.38 4.50 21.55
CA GLU A 441 -19.57 5.38 22.70
C GLU A 441 -18.46 6.43 22.63
N ASP A 442 -18.83 7.72 22.71
CA ASP A 442 -17.89 8.85 22.77
C ASP A 442 -16.92 8.67 23.95
N THR A 443 -15.95 7.80 23.81
CA THR A 443 -14.73 7.91 24.57
C THR A 443 -13.96 9.05 23.92
N SER A 444 -14.32 10.28 24.28
CA SER A 444 -13.60 11.47 23.92
C SER A 444 -12.18 11.40 24.50
N SER A 445 -11.30 10.75 23.79
CA SER A 445 -9.87 10.91 23.88
C SER A 445 -9.39 11.20 22.47
N ASP A 446 -9.18 12.47 22.23
CA ASP A 446 -8.33 13.10 21.22
C ASP A 446 -7.30 12.10 20.66
N SER A 447 -7.63 11.46 19.54
CA SER A 447 -6.67 10.71 18.75
C SER A 447 -6.64 11.26 17.33
N SER A 448 -6.33 12.55 17.23
CA SER A 448 -5.64 13.07 16.08
C SER A 448 -4.24 12.44 16.05
N GLN A 449 -4.16 11.22 15.57
CA GLN A 449 -2.88 10.67 15.14
C GLN A 449 -2.49 11.34 13.82
N SER A 450 -2.05 12.60 13.93
CA SER A 450 -1.04 13.11 13.05
C SER A 450 0.20 12.24 13.31
N SER A 451 0.73 11.63 12.25
CA SER A 451 2.05 11.04 12.25
C SER A 451 3.11 12.15 12.42
N ASP A 452 3.22 12.66 13.63
CA ASP A 452 4.29 13.55 14.03
C ASP A 452 5.00 12.89 15.23
N SER A 453 6.04 12.11 14.90
CA SER A 453 6.96 11.57 15.88
C SER A 453 7.86 12.69 16.41
N GLN A 454 7.34 13.47 17.36
CA GLN A 454 8.16 14.35 18.18
C GLN A 454 8.22 13.80 19.62
N ALA A 455 9.31 13.13 19.91
CA ALA A 455 9.72 12.86 21.28
C ALA A 455 10.32 14.14 21.88
N ASP A 456 9.53 14.87 22.63
CA ASP A 456 10.03 15.92 23.53
C ASP A 456 10.25 15.30 24.93
N SER A 457 11.49 14.89 25.21
CA SER A 457 11.94 14.54 26.55
C SER A 457 12.39 15.81 27.27
N LYS A 458 11.48 16.44 27.99
CA LYS A 458 11.87 17.39 29.04
C LYS A 458 12.23 16.64 30.32
N THR A 459 13.54 16.57 30.58
CA THR A 459 14.10 16.26 31.90
C THR A 459 14.01 17.53 32.72
N GLU A 460 13.14 17.60 33.69
CA GLU A 460 13.28 18.53 34.82
C GLU A 460 13.80 17.77 36.06
N SER A 461 15.02 18.14 36.43
CA SER A 461 15.64 17.84 37.70
C SER A 461 14.99 18.71 38.79
N GLY A 462 14.41 18.08 39.78
CA GLY A 462 13.87 18.72 40.99
C GLY A 462 14.40 18.04 42.21
N THR A 463 15.43 18.65 42.73
CA THR A 463 16.00 18.71 44.09
C THR A 463 15.34 17.92 45.23
N ALA A 464 16.23 17.30 45.96
CA ALA A 464 16.11 16.70 47.28
C ALA A 464 15.41 17.57 48.32
N SER A 465 14.69 16.94 49.23
CA SER A 465 14.55 17.38 50.61
C SER A 465 14.54 16.17 51.54
N ASP A 466 15.55 16.16 52.34
CA ASP A 466 15.86 15.44 53.53
C ASP A 466 14.76 15.60 54.59
N THR A 467 14.35 14.54 55.24
CA THR A 467 14.00 14.58 56.68
C THR A 467 13.99 13.18 57.28
N THR A 468 14.98 12.98 58.12
CA THR A 468 15.16 12.15 59.34
C THR A 468 13.85 11.78 60.08
N THR A 469 13.73 10.60 60.65
CA THR A 469 14.01 10.10 62.00
C THR A 469 13.13 8.87 62.37
N SER A 470 13.85 7.90 62.87
CA SER A 470 13.60 7.04 64.06
C SER A 470 12.27 6.27 64.14
N GLU A 471 12.22 4.98 64.25
CA GLU A 471 12.65 4.04 65.33
C GLU A 471 12.74 2.62 64.74
#